data_94ae4bc0b43c26cb05ffd8fab2c581f7
#
_entry.id   94ae4bc0b43c26cb05ffd8fab2c581f7
#
_cell.length_a   1.000
_cell.length_b   1.000
_cell.length_c   1.000
_cell.angle_alpha   90.00
_cell.angle_beta   90.00
_cell.angle_gamma   90.00
#
_symmetry.space_group_name_H-M   'P 1'
#
loop_
_entity.id
_entity.type
_entity.pdbx_description
1 polymer ?
#
loop_
_entity_poly.entity_id
_entity_poly.type
_entity_poly.pdbx_seq_one_letter_code
_entity_poly.pdbx_strand_id
1 'polypeptide(L)'
;AFVVGCMAILGKKVPHALRVMILTLAIADDIGAILVIAIGYPSGEGVVFTALGVAFACLVLINVLFCLGVRSFMIHLVLGIVVWAAFVKSGVHPTIAGVLLGLSIPAKSIVGSETLANYTARIGNFLQGGPAIDSHQKFEIFNTLKKGARESLPLQERLYKTLNPWVNYLIMPVFALANAGVEIKLGGGIEVPVLIAVAVALIVGKPIGIFIFSFLAVKIGISKRPSGYSWGTLLGG
;
A
#
# COMPACT_ATOMS: atom_id res chain seq x y z
N ALA A 1 -7.45 3.17 -7.05
CA ALA A 1 -8.35 3.70 -6.01
C ALA A 1 -9.82 3.48 -6.36
N PHE A 2 -10.31 3.90 -7.54
CA PHE A 2 -11.72 3.73 -7.96
C PHE A 2 -12.17 2.26 -7.97
N VAL A 3 -11.31 1.35 -8.45
CA VAL A 3 -11.57 -0.09 -8.47
C VAL A 3 -11.85 -0.65 -7.06
N VAL A 4 -11.07 -0.21 -6.06
CA VAL A 4 -11.28 -0.60 -4.66
C VAL A 4 -12.62 -0.07 -4.15
N GLY A 5 -12.99 1.16 -4.50
CA GLY A 5 -14.27 1.76 -4.18
C GLY A 5 -15.45 0.99 -4.79
N CYS A 6 -15.39 0.67 -6.08
CA CYS A 6 -16.41 -0.14 -6.75
C CYS A 6 -16.55 -1.53 -6.12
N MET A 7 -15.44 -2.19 -5.79
CA MET A 7 -15.47 -3.49 -5.11
C MET A 7 -16.05 -3.41 -3.69
N ALA A 8 -15.84 -2.31 -2.99
CA ALA A 8 -16.44 -2.08 -1.67
C ALA A 8 -17.97 -1.95 -1.77
N ILE A 9 -18.48 -1.27 -2.81
CA ILE A 9 -19.92 -1.12 -3.09
C ILE A 9 -20.55 -2.47 -3.47
N LEU A 10 -19.89 -3.25 -4.35
CA LEU A 10 -20.36 -4.57 -4.79
C LEU A 10 -20.30 -5.63 -3.67
N GLY A 11 -19.49 -5.42 -2.65
CA GLY A 11 -19.42 -6.21 -1.42
C GLY A 11 -19.23 -7.71 -1.67
N LYS A 12 -20.14 -8.53 -1.11
CA LYS A 12 -20.07 -10.00 -1.19
C LYS A 12 -20.38 -10.59 -2.58
N LYS A 13 -20.87 -9.80 -3.53
CA LYS A 13 -21.19 -10.27 -4.88
C LYS A 13 -19.94 -10.57 -5.72
N VAL A 14 -18.80 -9.99 -5.34
CA VAL A 14 -17.52 -10.21 -6.04
C VAL A 14 -16.81 -11.42 -5.45
N PRO A 15 -16.49 -12.46 -6.26
CA PRO A 15 -15.74 -13.63 -5.80
C PRO A 15 -14.38 -13.21 -5.22
N HIS A 16 -13.95 -13.87 -4.13
CA HIS A 16 -12.70 -13.52 -3.44
C HIS A 16 -11.48 -13.57 -4.37
N ALA A 17 -11.40 -14.57 -5.24
CA ALA A 17 -10.31 -14.70 -6.20
C ALA A 17 -10.23 -13.52 -7.18
N LEU A 18 -11.39 -13.03 -7.66
CA LEU A 18 -11.45 -11.86 -8.54
C LEU A 18 -11.01 -10.59 -7.80
N ARG A 19 -11.44 -10.43 -6.55
CA ARG A 19 -11.02 -9.29 -5.72
C ARG A 19 -9.52 -9.25 -5.52
N VAL A 20 -8.89 -10.37 -5.15
CA VAL A 20 -7.43 -10.45 -4.97
C VAL A 20 -6.72 -10.14 -6.28
N MET A 21 -7.18 -10.71 -7.40
CA MET A 21 -6.55 -10.47 -8.70
C MET A 21 -6.63 -9.00 -9.12
N ILE A 22 -7.79 -8.36 -9.01
CA ILE A 22 -7.96 -6.96 -9.40
C ILE A 22 -7.13 -6.03 -8.50
N LEU A 23 -7.05 -6.32 -7.18
CA LEU A 23 -6.19 -5.57 -6.27
C LEU A 23 -4.72 -5.72 -6.62
N THR A 24 -4.26 -6.94 -6.90
CA THR A 24 -2.86 -7.20 -7.29
C THR A 24 -2.54 -6.52 -8.62
N LEU A 25 -3.47 -6.56 -9.58
CA LEU A 25 -3.32 -5.89 -10.86
C LEU A 25 -3.22 -4.37 -10.68
N ALA A 26 -4.09 -3.78 -9.85
CA ALA A 26 -4.04 -2.34 -9.57
C ALA A 26 -2.70 -1.93 -8.96
N ILE A 27 -2.16 -2.72 -8.04
CA ILE A 27 -0.83 -2.48 -7.45
C ILE A 27 0.27 -2.60 -8.50
N ALA A 28 0.23 -3.63 -9.35
CA ALA A 28 1.22 -3.83 -10.41
C ALA A 28 1.19 -2.71 -11.45
N ASP A 29 0.00 -2.24 -11.83
CA ASP A 29 -0.23 -1.12 -12.74
C ASP A 29 0.35 0.19 -12.17
N ASP A 30 0.08 0.48 -10.90
CA ASP A 30 0.62 1.66 -10.21
C ASP A 30 2.15 1.62 -10.14
N ILE A 31 2.74 0.49 -9.77
CA ILE A 31 4.20 0.31 -9.74
C ILE A 31 4.79 0.44 -11.15
N GLY A 32 4.15 -0.17 -12.15
CA GLY A 32 4.57 -0.08 -13.54
C GLY A 32 4.54 1.36 -14.05
N ALA A 33 3.47 2.08 -13.78
CA ALA A 33 3.35 3.50 -14.15
C ALA A 33 4.44 4.37 -13.49
N ILE A 34 4.71 4.16 -12.19
CA ILE A 34 5.76 4.87 -11.47
C ILE A 34 7.13 4.60 -12.10
N LEU A 35 7.44 3.35 -12.45
CA LEU A 35 8.71 2.98 -13.08
C LEU A 35 8.85 3.62 -14.47
N VAL A 36 7.79 3.58 -15.29
CA VAL A 36 7.79 4.21 -16.62
C VAL A 36 8.02 5.73 -16.51
N ILE A 37 7.32 6.39 -15.58
CA ILE A 37 7.49 7.82 -15.35
C ILE A 37 8.91 8.12 -14.86
N ALA A 38 9.43 7.31 -13.94
CA ALA A 38 10.77 7.51 -13.37
C ALA A 38 11.90 7.39 -14.41
N ILE A 39 11.73 6.47 -15.38
CA ILE A 39 12.73 6.21 -16.42
C ILE A 39 12.53 7.14 -17.64
N GLY A 40 11.26 7.34 -18.04
CA GLY A 40 10.91 8.03 -19.27
C GLY A 40 10.79 9.56 -19.12
N TYR A 41 10.53 10.03 -17.89
CA TYR A 41 10.31 11.45 -17.62
C TYR A 41 11.15 11.92 -16.43
N PRO A 42 12.48 12.03 -16.60
CA PRO A 42 13.32 12.62 -15.55
C PRO A 42 12.85 14.05 -15.25
N SER A 43 12.61 14.35 -14.00
CA SER A 43 12.15 15.68 -13.59
C SER A 43 13.31 16.68 -13.63
N GLY A 44 13.42 17.47 -14.71
CA GLY A 44 14.19 18.72 -14.75
C GLY A 44 15.69 18.59 -14.95
N GLU A 45 16.43 19.52 -14.43
CA GLU A 45 17.82 19.87 -14.70
C GLU A 45 18.86 18.88 -14.14
N GLY A 46 18.80 17.60 -14.55
CA GLY A 46 19.81 16.61 -14.16
C GLY A 46 19.65 16.05 -12.74
N VAL A 47 20.26 14.89 -12.51
CA VAL A 47 20.19 14.22 -11.19
C VAL A 47 21.21 14.81 -10.23
N VAL A 48 20.76 15.34 -9.08
CA VAL A 48 21.60 15.81 -8.00
C VAL A 48 22.03 14.63 -7.12
N PHE A 49 23.19 14.06 -7.39
CA PHE A 49 23.71 12.87 -6.70
C PHE A 49 23.88 13.04 -5.19
N THR A 50 24.18 14.26 -4.72
CA THR A 50 24.30 14.55 -3.28
C THR A 50 22.97 14.36 -2.55
N ALA A 51 21.87 14.85 -3.12
CA ALA A 51 20.54 14.68 -2.56
C ALA A 51 20.10 13.21 -2.59
N LEU A 52 20.42 12.50 -3.69
CA LEU A 52 20.15 11.07 -3.79
C LEU A 52 20.95 10.26 -2.76
N GLY A 53 22.21 10.65 -2.50
CA GLY A 53 23.05 10.05 -1.45
C GLY A 53 22.45 10.22 -0.05
N VAL A 54 21.91 11.40 0.26
CA VAL A 54 21.20 11.66 1.53
C VAL A 54 19.95 10.77 1.64
N ALA A 55 19.16 10.66 0.56
CA ALA A 55 17.97 9.80 0.54
C ALA A 55 18.34 8.33 0.82
N PHE A 56 19.38 7.84 0.15
CA PHE A 56 19.87 6.48 0.34
C PHE A 56 20.39 6.23 1.77
N ALA A 57 21.19 7.17 2.31
CA ALA A 57 21.68 7.09 3.68
C ALA A 57 20.53 7.03 4.71
N CYS A 58 19.49 7.85 4.52
CA CYS A 58 18.30 7.82 5.37
C CYS A 58 17.51 6.51 5.22
N LEU A 59 17.39 5.93 4.01
CA LEU A 59 16.76 4.63 3.81
C LEU A 59 17.54 3.51 4.52
N VAL A 60 18.85 3.50 4.43
CA VAL A 60 19.71 2.57 5.18
C VAL A 60 19.51 2.74 6.68
N LEU A 61 19.50 3.99 7.17
CA LEU A 61 19.27 4.28 8.58
C LEU A 61 17.90 3.76 9.05
N ILE A 62 16.84 3.94 8.26
CA ILE A 62 15.50 3.39 8.56
C ILE A 62 15.56 1.87 8.72
N ASN A 63 16.23 1.16 7.79
CA ASN A 63 16.37 -0.29 7.85
C ASN A 63 17.18 -0.74 9.08
N VAL A 64 18.28 -0.04 9.38
CA VAL A 64 19.08 -0.32 10.59
C VAL A 64 18.24 -0.12 11.85
N LEU A 65 17.48 0.95 11.95
CA LEU A 65 16.58 1.19 13.09
C LEU A 65 15.53 0.09 13.24
N PHE A 66 14.97 -0.43 12.14
CA PHE A 66 14.07 -1.59 12.17
C PHE A 66 14.79 -2.85 12.67
N CYS A 67 16.02 -3.10 12.23
CA CYS A 67 16.83 -4.22 12.72
C CYS A 67 17.16 -4.11 14.21
N LEU A 68 17.39 -2.89 14.72
CA LEU A 68 17.62 -2.60 16.14
C LEU A 68 16.33 -2.65 16.99
N GLY A 69 15.17 -2.91 16.35
CA GLY A 69 13.89 -3.01 17.05
C GLY A 69 13.23 -1.68 17.37
N VAL A 70 13.76 -0.55 16.88
CA VAL A 70 13.13 0.77 17.03
C VAL A 70 11.93 0.88 16.11
N ARG A 71 10.71 0.85 16.66
CA ARG A 71 9.44 0.88 15.92
C ARG A 71 8.59 2.12 16.25
N SER A 72 9.25 3.20 16.63
CA SER A 72 8.57 4.48 16.84
C SER A 72 8.07 5.04 15.51
N PHE A 73 6.74 5.22 15.40
CA PHE A 73 6.11 5.79 14.21
C PHE A 73 6.66 7.18 13.89
N MET A 74 6.86 8.04 14.90
CA MET A 74 7.32 9.42 14.71
C MET A 74 8.73 9.49 14.11
N ILE A 75 9.65 8.63 14.57
CA ILE A 75 11.03 8.60 14.04
C ILE A 75 11.00 8.24 12.55
N HIS A 76 10.26 7.19 12.19
CA HIS A 76 10.17 6.74 10.81
C HIS A 76 9.42 7.73 9.92
N LEU A 77 8.41 8.44 10.46
CA LEU A 77 7.71 9.50 9.74
C LEU A 77 8.64 10.66 9.41
N VAL A 78 9.41 11.15 10.39
CA VAL A 78 10.36 12.24 10.17
C VAL A 78 11.44 11.85 9.15
N LEU A 79 12.03 10.66 9.30
CA LEU A 79 13.01 10.14 8.33
C LEU A 79 12.39 9.97 6.94
N GLY A 80 11.13 9.49 6.87
CA GLY A 80 10.40 9.37 5.61
C GLY A 80 10.18 10.71 4.91
N ILE A 81 9.87 11.78 5.66
CA ILE A 81 9.75 13.13 5.12
C ILE A 81 11.11 13.62 4.58
N VAL A 82 12.21 13.33 5.28
CA VAL A 82 13.56 13.69 4.82
C VAL A 82 13.90 12.94 3.53
N VAL A 83 13.61 11.64 3.45
CA VAL A 83 13.79 10.84 2.22
C VAL A 83 12.99 11.44 1.07
N TRP A 84 11.71 11.74 1.29
CA TRP A 84 10.84 12.35 0.28
C TRP A 84 11.39 13.70 -0.20
N ALA A 85 11.77 14.59 0.72
CA ALA A 85 12.33 15.90 0.39
C ALA A 85 13.67 15.79 -0.38
N ALA A 86 14.48 14.80 -0.03
CA ALA A 86 15.72 14.51 -0.74
C ALA A 86 15.46 14.02 -2.16
N PHE A 87 14.45 13.16 -2.39
CA PHE A 87 14.01 12.75 -3.73
C PHE A 87 13.51 13.94 -4.56
N VAL A 88 12.68 14.82 -3.97
CA VAL A 88 12.22 16.05 -4.63
C VAL A 88 13.40 16.90 -5.12
N LYS A 89 14.45 17.06 -4.29
CA LYS A 89 15.64 17.83 -4.64
C LYS A 89 16.59 17.10 -5.58
N SER A 90 16.53 15.78 -5.66
CA SER A 90 17.44 14.99 -6.50
C SER A 90 17.06 15.00 -7.98
N GLY A 91 15.88 15.51 -8.36
CA GLY A 91 15.35 15.40 -9.71
C GLY A 91 14.76 14.02 -10.05
N VAL A 92 14.77 13.08 -9.12
CA VAL A 92 14.11 11.77 -9.25
C VAL A 92 12.67 11.87 -8.75
N HIS A 93 11.75 11.16 -9.41
CA HIS A 93 10.33 11.29 -9.11
C HIS A 93 10.01 10.93 -7.64
N PRO A 94 9.37 11.83 -6.86
CA PRO A 94 9.19 11.66 -5.41
C PRO A 94 8.36 10.43 -5.01
N THR A 95 7.53 9.91 -5.91
CA THR A 95 6.72 8.70 -5.66
C THR A 95 7.58 7.46 -5.40
N ILE A 96 8.80 7.41 -5.96
CA ILE A 96 9.76 6.32 -5.72
C ILE A 96 10.14 6.26 -4.23
N ALA A 97 10.27 7.41 -3.57
CA ALA A 97 10.53 7.45 -2.13
C ALA A 97 9.46 6.69 -1.34
N GLY A 98 8.18 6.88 -1.69
CA GLY A 98 7.07 6.18 -1.05
C GLY A 98 7.13 4.66 -1.24
N VAL A 99 7.48 4.19 -2.44
CA VAL A 99 7.63 2.76 -2.72
C VAL A 99 8.80 2.17 -1.93
N LEU A 100 9.96 2.82 -1.94
CA LEU A 100 11.14 2.36 -1.20
C LEU A 100 10.91 2.34 0.31
N LEU A 101 10.25 3.37 0.85
CA LEU A 101 9.84 3.40 2.25
C LEU A 101 8.86 2.26 2.59
N GLY A 102 7.87 2.01 1.74
CA GLY A 102 6.91 0.92 1.91
C GLY A 102 7.58 -0.46 1.90
N LEU A 103 8.52 -0.69 0.99
CA LEU A 103 9.30 -1.93 0.91
C LEU A 103 10.27 -2.12 2.09
N SER A 104 10.71 -1.02 2.71
CA SER A 104 11.58 -1.06 3.89
C SER A 104 10.86 -1.48 5.17
N ILE A 105 9.52 -1.43 5.20
CA ILE A 105 8.74 -1.77 6.39
C ILE A 105 8.71 -3.29 6.59
N PRO A 106 9.13 -3.82 7.77
CA PRO A 106 9.16 -5.25 8.01
C PRO A 106 7.74 -5.84 8.04
N ALA A 107 7.52 -6.89 7.25
CA ALA A 107 6.26 -7.62 7.17
C ALA A 107 6.09 -8.66 8.30
N LYS A 108 7.17 -8.96 9.06
CA LYS A 108 7.13 -9.96 10.15
C LYS A 108 6.71 -9.33 11.47
N SER A 109 5.83 -10.02 12.22
CA SER A 109 5.53 -9.70 13.61
C SER A 109 6.71 -10.05 14.51
N ILE A 110 6.87 -9.35 15.65
CA ILE A 110 7.89 -9.67 16.67
C ILE A 110 7.42 -10.85 17.50
N VAL A 111 6.14 -10.82 17.87
CA VAL A 111 5.55 -11.83 18.76
C VAL A 111 4.82 -12.84 17.88
N GLY A 112 5.27 -14.08 17.92
CA GLY A 112 4.59 -15.19 17.24
C GLY A 112 3.21 -15.43 17.85
N SER A 113 2.30 -15.99 17.05
CA SER A 113 0.95 -16.36 17.50
C SER A 113 0.95 -17.30 18.71
N GLU A 114 1.93 -18.19 18.77
CA GLU A 114 2.10 -19.14 19.90
C GLU A 114 2.46 -18.42 21.21
N THR A 115 3.38 -17.46 21.15
CA THR A 115 3.74 -16.64 22.30
C THR A 115 2.55 -15.82 22.80
N LEU A 116 1.77 -15.25 21.88
CA LEU A 116 0.56 -14.51 22.22
C LEU A 116 -0.49 -15.43 22.86
N ALA A 117 -0.70 -16.65 22.34
CA ALA A 117 -1.60 -17.64 22.92
C ALA A 117 -1.19 -18.01 24.34
N ASN A 118 0.10 -18.22 24.57
CA ASN A 118 0.63 -18.51 25.92
C ASN A 118 0.43 -17.34 26.88
N TYR A 119 0.63 -16.10 26.45
CA TYR A 119 0.35 -14.92 27.28
C TYR A 119 -1.13 -14.80 27.62
N THR A 120 -2.01 -14.98 26.64
CA THR A 120 -3.48 -14.91 26.88
C THR A 120 -3.97 -16.02 27.77
N ALA A 121 -3.46 -17.24 27.63
CA ALA A 121 -3.79 -18.37 28.49
C ALA A 121 -3.33 -18.13 29.94
N ARG A 122 -2.10 -17.66 30.15
CA ARG A 122 -1.61 -17.33 31.51
C ARG A 122 -2.46 -16.25 32.18
N ILE A 123 -2.84 -15.21 31.45
CA ILE A 123 -3.68 -14.15 31.98
C ILE A 123 -5.10 -14.65 32.24
N GLY A 124 -5.66 -15.50 31.35
CA GLY A 124 -6.95 -16.13 31.55
C GLY A 124 -7.01 -16.94 32.84
N ASN A 125 -6.00 -17.77 33.08
CA ASN A 125 -5.86 -18.55 34.30
C ASN A 125 -5.71 -17.68 35.56
N PHE A 126 -4.97 -16.57 35.44
CA PHE A 126 -4.78 -15.61 36.52
C PHE A 126 -6.09 -14.89 36.89
N LEU A 127 -6.91 -14.55 35.90
CA LEU A 127 -8.21 -13.89 36.10
C LEU A 127 -9.29 -14.82 36.65
N GLN A 128 -9.21 -16.14 36.38
CA GLN A 128 -10.20 -17.14 36.82
C GLN A 128 -9.95 -17.71 38.23
N GLY A 129 -8.71 -17.70 38.73
CA GLY A 129 -8.33 -18.38 39.99
C GLY A 129 -7.56 -17.54 41.00
N GLY A 130 -7.39 -16.23 40.77
CA GLY A 130 -6.57 -15.38 41.62
C GLY A 130 -7.35 -14.68 42.75
N PRO A 131 -6.62 -14.28 43.85
CA PRO A 131 -7.19 -13.42 44.89
C PRO A 131 -7.61 -12.07 44.30
N ALA A 132 -8.47 -11.33 45.01
CA ALA A 132 -9.02 -10.05 44.53
C ALA A 132 -7.91 -9.14 43.96
N ILE A 133 -7.93 -8.96 42.61
CA ILE A 133 -6.90 -8.21 41.90
C ILE A 133 -7.16 -6.73 42.12
N ASP A 134 -6.17 -6.04 42.66
CA ASP A 134 -6.23 -4.59 42.80
C ASP A 134 -6.35 -3.87 41.43
N SER A 135 -6.98 -2.71 41.46
CA SER A 135 -7.20 -1.89 40.24
C SER A 135 -5.91 -1.56 39.50
N HIS A 136 -4.79 -1.40 40.21
CA HIS A 136 -3.47 -1.15 39.65
C HIS A 136 -2.96 -2.36 38.88
N GLN A 137 -3.08 -3.57 39.46
CA GLN A 137 -2.68 -4.81 38.80
C GLN A 137 -3.50 -5.12 37.54
N LYS A 138 -4.82 -4.83 37.57
CA LYS A 138 -5.69 -4.93 36.38
C LYS A 138 -5.21 -4.04 35.27
N PHE A 139 -4.82 -2.81 35.58
CA PHE A 139 -4.31 -1.85 34.59
C PHE A 139 -2.98 -2.29 33.98
N GLU A 140 -2.06 -2.82 34.78
CA GLU A 140 -0.78 -3.39 34.32
C GLU A 140 -1.00 -4.57 33.36
N ILE A 141 -1.87 -5.51 33.73
CA ILE A 141 -2.23 -6.67 32.91
C ILE A 141 -2.84 -6.21 31.58
N PHE A 142 -3.78 -5.24 31.63
CA PHE A 142 -4.41 -4.69 30.43
C PHE A 142 -3.39 -4.01 29.48
N ASN A 143 -2.45 -3.23 30.02
CA ASN A 143 -1.40 -2.60 29.24
C ASN A 143 -0.46 -3.62 28.61
N THR A 144 -0.10 -4.66 29.34
CA THR A 144 0.74 -5.77 28.84
C THR A 144 0.03 -6.53 27.70
N LEU A 145 -1.27 -6.83 27.86
CA LEU A 145 -2.09 -7.43 26.81
C LEU A 145 -2.16 -6.54 25.57
N LYS A 146 -2.45 -5.27 25.78
CA LYS A 146 -2.54 -4.29 24.68
C LYS A 146 -1.23 -4.19 23.92
N LYS A 147 -0.09 -4.19 24.62
CA LYS A 147 1.25 -4.17 24.03
C LYS A 147 1.52 -5.48 23.27
N GLY A 148 1.30 -6.63 23.89
CA GLY A 148 1.47 -7.94 23.26
C GLY A 148 0.59 -8.13 22.02
N ALA A 149 -0.69 -7.79 22.11
CA ALA A 149 -1.61 -7.82 20.96
C ALA A 149 -1.18 -6.86 19.85
N ARG A 150 -0.65 -5.70 20.20
CA ARG A 150 -0.12 -4.75 19.22
C ARG A 150 1.15 -5.26 18.53
N GLU A 151 2.04 -5.92 19.25
CA GLU A 151 3.31 -6.45 18.74
C GLU A 151 3.15 -7.77 17.96
N SER A 152 2.03 -8.46 18.11
CA SER A 152 1.69 -9.65 17.32
C SER A 152 1.28 -9.31 15.89
N LEU A 153 0.83 -8.08 15.63
CA LEU A 153 0.53 -7.64 14.28
C LEU A 153 1.80 -7.10 13.59
N PRO A 154 2.05 -7.47 12.32
CA PRO A 154 3.12 -6.88 11.54
C PRO A 154 3.01 -5.35 11.50
N LEU A 155 4.14 -4.67 11.54
CA LEU A 155 4.16 -3.20 11.50
C LEU A 155 3.49 -2.69 10.21
N GLN A 156 3.69 -3.38 9.09
CA GLN A 156 3.07 -3.08 7.81
C GLN A 156 1.53 -3.06 7.91
N GLU A 157 0.93 -4.07 8.54
CA GLU A 157 -0.53 -4.15 8.69
C GLU A 157 -1.08 -3.04 9.61
N ARG A 158 -0.34 -2.72 10.66
CA ARG A 158 -0.70 -1.62 11.57
C ARG A 158 -0.66 -0.26 10.88
N LEU A 159 0.39 0.00 10.10
CA LEU A 159 0.51 1.23 9.31
C LEU A 159 -0.58 1.31 8.26
N TYR A 160 -0.86 0.21 7.56
CA TYR A 160 -1.95 0.14 6.60
C TYR A 160 -3.30 0.50 7.24
N LYS A 161 -3.65 -0.11 8.38
CA LYS A 161 -4.90 0.19 9.09
C LYS A 161 -4.98 1.64 9.59
N THR A 162 -3.86 2.24 9.96
CA THR A 162 -3.81 3.62 10.43
C THR A 162 -3.87 4.63 9.27
N LEU A 163 -3.17 4.36 8.16
CA LEU A 163 -3.09 5.27 7.02
C LEU A 163 -4.29 5.17 6.08
N ASN A 164 -4.88 3.98 5.96
CA ASN A 164 -5.97 3.73 5.02
C ASN A 164 -7.18 4.68 5.16
N PRO A 165 -7.68 5.02 6.36
CA PRO A 165 -8.72 6.03 6.51
C PRO A 165 -8.31 7.41 6.00
N TRP A 166 -7.09 7.86 6.29
CA TRP A 166 -6.57 9.14 5.83
C TRP A 166 -6.42 9.18 4.31
N VAL A 167 -5.95 8.09 3.72
CA VAL A 167 -5.85 7.97 2.26
C VAL A 167 -7.24 8.04 1.63
N ASN A 168 -8.19 7.25 2.11
CA ASN A 168 -9.50 7.12 1.47
C ASN A 168 -10.42 8.34 1.70
N TYR A 169 -10.40 8.92 2.89
CA TYR A 169 -11.36 9.97 3.26
C TYR A 169 -10.81 11.39 3.17
N LEU A 170 -9.49 11.57 3.15
CA LEU A 170 -8.87 12.89 3.04
C LEU A 170 -8.05 13.03 1.76
N ILE A 171 -7.02 12.19 1.59
CA ILE A 171 -6.04 12.36 0.51
C ILE A 171 -6.70 12.16 -0.85
N MET A 172 -7.47 11.08 -1.03
CA MET A 172 -8.12 10.77 -2.30
C MET A 172 -9.15 11.83 -2.74
N PRO A 173 -10.07 12.32 -1.88
CA PRO A 173 -10.98 13.40 -2.24
C PRO A 173 -10.26 14.71 -2.57
N VAL A 174 -9.24 15.10 -1.78
CA VAL A 174 -8.45 16.31 -2.07
C VAL A 174 -7.68 16.17 -3.39
N PHE A 175 -7.07 15.02 -3.62
CA PHE A 175 -6.39 14.72 -4.89
C PHE A 175 -7.34 14.76 -6.08
N ALA A 176 -8.53 14.16 -5.95
CA ALA A 176 -9.55 14.19 -7.00
C ALA A 176 -10.02 15.62 -7.27
N LEU A 177 -10.25 16.43 -6.23
CA LEU A 177 -10.63 17.83 -6.37
C LEU A 177 -9.54 18.66 -7.03
N ALA A 178 -8.28 18.48 -6.63
CA ALA A 178 -7.14 19.18 -7.22
C ALA A 178 -6.96 18.87 -8.70
N ASN A 179 -7.20 17.60 -9.10
CA ASN A 179 -7.11 17.20 -10.51
C ASN A 179 -8.37 17.54 -11.33
N ALA A 180 -9.53 17.66 -10.69
CA ALA A 180 -10.77 18.08 -11.34
C ALA A 180 -10.84 19.59 -11.63
N GLY A 181 -9.97 20.39 -10.99
CA GLY A 181 -9.90 21.86 -11.15
C GLY A 181 -9.31 22.34 -12.48
N VAL A 182 -9.30 21.50 -13.50
CA VAL A 182 -8.87 21.90 -14.85
C VAL A 182 -9.98 22.72 -15.52
N GLU A 183 -9.66 23.92 -16.01
CA GLU A 183 -10.59 24.72 -16.81
C GLU A 183 -11.06 23.96 -18.06
N ILE A 184 -12.33 23.61 -18.10
CA ILE A 184 -12.93 23.05 -19.31
C ILE A 184 -13.22 24.21 -20.27
N LYS A 185 -12.25 24.55 -21.12
CA LYS A 185 -12.46 25.52 -22.20
C LYS A 185 -13.19 24.81 -23.34
N LEU A 186 -14.51 24.97 -23.37
CA LEU A 186 -15.34 24.56 -24.48
C LEU A 186 -15.02 25.46 -25.71
N GLY A 187 -13.99 25.14 -26.48
CA GLY A 187 -13.66 25.85 -27.68
C GLY A 187 -12.17 26.10 -27.96
N GLY A 188 -11.28 25.72 -27.11
CA GLY A 188 -9.83 25.88 -27.35
C GLY A 188 -8.97 25.00 -26.51
N GLY A 189 -8.23 24.07 -27.10
CA GLY A 189 -7.14 23.37 -26.46
C GLY A 189 -7.35 21.91 -26.05
N ILE A 190 -8.51 21.33 -26.26
CA ILE A 190 -8.65 19.87 -26.12
C ILE A 190 -8.15 19.25 -27.43
N GLU A 191 -6.98 18.61 -27.34
CA GLU A 191 -6.52 17.78 -28.46
C GLU A 191 -7.37 16.52 -28.53
N VAL A 192 -8.44 16.59 -29.34
CA VAL A 192 -9.41 15.51 -29.56
C VAL A 192 -8.73 14.17 -29.88
N PRO A 193 -7.65 14.12 -30.68
CA PRO A 193 -6.92 12.86 -30.93
C PRO A 193 -6.34 12.24 -29.66
N VAL A 194 -5.78 13.06 -28.76
CA VAL A 194 -5.21 12.59 -27.48
C VAL A 194 -6.33 12.08 -26.56
N LEU A 195 -7.45 12.79 -26.48
CA LEU A 195 -8.60 12.37 -25.70
C LEU A 195 -9.12 11.00 -26.17
N ILE A 196 -9.30 10.83 -27.49
CA ILE A 196 -9.74 9.56 -28.07
C ILE A 196 -8.72 8.45 -27.81
N ALA A 197 -7.43 8.73 -28.01
CA ALA A 197 -6.38 7.74 -27.77
C ALA A 197 -6.38 7.24 -26.32
N VAL A 198 -6.48 8.15 -25.34
CA VAL A 198 -6.55 7.80 -23.90
C VAL A 198 -7.83 7.02 -23.59
N ALA A 199 -8.98 7.46 -24.11
CA ALA A 199 -10.25 6.77 -23.91
C ALA A 199 -10.22 5.34 -24.48
N VAL A 200 -9.73 5.15 -25.69
CA VAL A 200 -9.59 3.82 -26.34
C VAL A 200 -8.59 2.95 -25.56
N ALA A 201 -7.45 3.51 -25.13
CA ALA A 201 -6.47 2.78 -24.36
C ALA A 201 -7.04 2.28 -23.01
N LEU A 202 -7.85 3.08 -22.33
CA LEU A 202 -8.46 2.71 -21.04
C LEU A 202 -9.64 1.74 -21.20
N ILE A 203 -10.52 1.99 -22.17
CA ILE A 203 -11.77 1.21 -22.32
C ILE A 203 -11.52 -0.12 -23.04
N VAL A 204 -10.62 -0.14 -24.01
CA VAL A 204 -10.37 -1.30 -24.87
C VAL A 204 -9.00 -1.91 -24.60
N GLY A 205 -7.95 -1.10 -24.58
CA GLY A 205 -6.58 -1.57 -24.43
C GLY A 205 -6.31 -2.24 -23.10
N LYS A 206 -6.79 -1.67 -22.00
CA LYS A 206 -6.56 -2.21 -20.66
C LYS A 206 -7.26 -3.56 -20.44
N PRO A 207 -8.56 -3.74 -20.70
CA PRO A 207 -9.22 -5.06 -20.58
C PRO A 207 -8.62 -6.12 -21.50
N ILE A 208 -8.33 -5.78 -22.74
CA ILE A 208 -7.71 -6.72 -23.69
C ILE A 208 -6.32 -7.12 -23.24
N GLY A 209 -5.49 -6.17 -22.79
CA GLY A 209 -4.16 -6.45 -22.27
C GLY A 209 -4.21 -7.40 -21.08
N ILE A 210 -5.05 -7.11 -20.09
CA ILE A 210 -5.24 -7.97 -18.90
C ILE A 210 -5.66 -9.37 -19.31
N PHE A 211 -6.62 -9.49 -20.23
CA PHE A 211 -7.10 -10.79 -20.69
C PHE A 211 -6.01 -11.59 -21.41
N ILE A 212 -5.31 -10.99 -22.38
CA ILE A 212 -4.27 -11.65 -23.17
C ILE A 212 -3.13 -12.12 -22.27
N PHE A 213 -2.59 -11.24 -21.42
CA PHE A 213 -1.47 -11.60 -20.55
C PHE A 213 -1.88 -12.64 -19.50
N SER A 214 -3.08 -12.56 -18.94
CA SER A 214 -3.60 -13.59 -18.01
C SER A 214 -3.78 -14.93 -18.70
N PHE A 215 -4.31 -14.93 -19.94
CA PHE A 215 -4.49 -16.15 -20.73
C PHE A 215 -3.14 -16.79 -21.08
N LEU A 216 -2.17 -15.99 -21.53
CA LEU A 216 -0.81 -16.45 -21.82
C LEU A 216 -0.12 -17.02 -20.59
N ALA A 217 -0.21 -16.36 -19.44
CA ALA A 217 0.40 -16.83 -18.19
C ALA A 217 -0.14 -18.20 -17.76
N VAL A 218 -1.44 -18.43 -17.93
CA VAL A 218 -2.04 -19.74 -17.66
C VAL A 218 -1.64 -20.76 -18.70
N LYS A 219 -1.61 -20.39 -20.00
CA LYS A 219 -1.25 -21.31 -21.11
C LYS A 219 0.20 -21.76 -21.04
N ILE A 220 1.13 -20.87 -20.64
CA ILE A 220 2.56 -21.17 -20.46
C ILE A 220 2.82 -21.96 -19.17
N GLY A 221 1.83 -22.05 -18.26
CA GLY A 221 1.97 -22.78 -16.99
C GLY A 221 2.62 -22.00 -15.86
N ILE A 222 2.84 -20.68 -16.03
CA ILE A 222 3.36 -19.79 -14.98
C ILE A 222 2.35 -19.64 -13.84
N SER A 223 1.05 -19.67 -14.16
CA SER A 223 -0.03 -19.53 -13.20
C SER A 223 -1.11 -20.58 -13.39
N LYS A 224 -1.78 -20.96 -12.31
CA LYS A 224 -2.96 -21.85 -12.37
C LYS A 224 -4.23 -21.01 -12.24
N ARG A 225 -5.24 -21.34 -13.04
CA ARG A 225 -6.56 -20.70 -12.93
C ARG A 225 -7.20 -21.11 -11.60
N PRO A 226 -7.64 -20.14 -10.75
CA PRO A 226 -8.36 -20.46 -9.52
C PRO A 226 -9.65 -21.23 -9.81
N SER A 227 -10.00 -22.18 -8.93
CA SER A 227 -11.26 -22.91 -9.00
C SER A 227 -12.46 -21.98 -8.87
N GLY A 228 -13.44 -22.12 -9.74
CA GLY A 228 -14.64 -21.26 -9.77
C GLY A 228 -14.49 -19.93 -10.55
N TYR A 229 -13.41 -19.76 -11.27
CA TYR A 229 -13.13 -18.56 -12.04
C TYR A 229 -13.26 -18.83 -13.56
N SER A 230 -14.20 -18.16 -14.21
CA SER A 230 -14.40 -18.27 -15.66
C SER A 230 -13.68 -17.14 -16.42
N TRP A 231 -13.35 -17.37 -17.69
CA TRP A 231 -12.77 -16.32 -18.54
C TRP A 231 -13.75 -15.15 -18.76
N GLY A 232 -15.07 -15.43 -18.73
CA GLY A 232 -16.10 -14.40 -18.80
C GLY A 232 -16.12 -13.51 -17.54
N THR A 233 -15.84 -14.08 -16.36
CA THR A 233 -15.72 -13.30 -15.11
C THR A 233 -14.51 -12.39 -15.13
N LEU A 234 -13.44 -12.77 -15.85
CA LEU A 234 -12.25 -11.96 -16.02
C LEU A 234 -12.49 -10.73 -16.89
N LEU A 235 -13.30 -10.90 -17.97
CA LEU A 235 -13.65 -9.81 -18.88
C LEU A 235 -14.66 -8.82 -18.27
N GLY A 236 -15.48 -9.26 -17.33
CA GLY A 236 -16.52 -8.45 -16.68
C GLY A 236 -16.08 -7.74 -15.40
N GLY A 237 -14.89 -8.00 -14.89
CA GLY A 237 -14.31 -7.35 -13.71
C GLY A 237 -13.24 -6.36 -14.06
#